data_f851351779e75b7a6f99597347c6ce22
#
_entry.id   f851351779e75b7a6f99597347c6ce22
#
_cell.length_a   1.000
_cell.length_b   1.000
_cell.length_c   1.000
_cell.angle_alpha   90.00
_cell.angle_beta   90.00
_cell.angle_gamma   90.00
#
_symmetry.space_group_name_H-M   'P 1'
#
loop_
_entity.id
_entity.type
_entity.pdbx_description
1 polymer ?
#
loop_
_entity_poly.entity_id
_entity_poly.type
_entity_poly.pdbx_seq_one_letter_code
_entity_poly.pdbx_strand_id
1 'polypeptide(L)'
;MKLFTLDEAQALLPVAEALLNRALEAKQAAAELEEQLSELVRRIFANGGMMIDTAAVRKQKTTLEALVQRAKDAIEEIDAIGVQVKDLDIGLLDFPFQLEGETVLLCWKRGEAQIEFWHRMEDGFRGRQPIDARFRRAAPEKLN
;
A
#
# COMPACT_ATOMS: atom_id res chain seq x y z
N MET A 1 -8.18 -14.79 -8.58
CA MET A 1 -6.86 -14.23 -8.19
C MET A 1 -5.98 -14.12 -9.42
N LYS A 2 -5.44 -12.94 -9.66
CA LYS A 2 -4.52 -12.76 -10.79
C LYS A 2 -3.15 -13.33 -10.44
N LEU A 3 -2.60 -14.14 -11.34
CA LEU A 3 -1.26 -14.70 -11.20
C LEU A 3 -0.28 -13.94 -12.11
N PHE A 4 0.93 -13.74 -11.62
CA PHE A 4 1.98 -13.02 -12.33
C PHE A 4 3.14 -13.96 -12.64
N THR A 5 3.82 -13.74 -13.78
CA THR A 5 5.18 -14.23 -13.92
C THR A 5 6.12 -13.30 -13.17
N LEU A 6 7.35 -13.72 -12.94
CA LEU A 6 8.35 -12.83 -12.33
C LEU A 6 8.58 -11.59 -13.19
N ASP A 7 8.66 -11.75 -14.50
CA ASP A 7 8.86 -10.64 -15.43
C ASP A 7 7.68 -9.68 -15.42
N GLU A 8 6.45 -10.20 -15.40
CA GLU A 8 5.23 -9.37 -15.30
C GLU A 8 5.21 -8.58 -13.99
N ALA A 9 5.48 -9.26 -12.87
CA ALA A 9 5.53 -8.61 -11.56
C ALA A 9 6.60 -7.52 -11.51
N GLN A 10 7.79 -7.83 -12.02
CA GLN A 10 8.89 -6.89 -12.06
C GLN A 10 8.58 -5.67 -12.93
N ALA A 11 7.92 -5.87 -14.06
CA ALA A 11 7.51 -4.79 -14.95
C ALA A 11 6.42 -3.91 -14.33
N LEU A 12 5.56 -4.51 -13.50
CA LEU A 12 4.46 -3.79 -12.84
C LEU A 12 4.91 -3.08 -11.56
N LEU A 13 6.03 -3.48 -10.99
CA LEU A 13 6.52 -2.94 -9.71
C LEU A 13 6.60 -1.41 -9.68
N PRO A 14 7.11 -0.70 -10.72
CA PRO A 14 7.13 0.75 -10.67
C PRO A 14 5.75 1.39 -10.52
N VAL A 15 4.73 0.83 -11.15
CA VAL A 15 3.35 1.31 -11.04
C VAL A 15 2.82 1.06 -9.63
N ALA A 16 3.00 -0.15 -9.12
CA ALA A 16 2.57 -0.52 -7.77
C ALA A 16 3.28 0.33 -6.71
N GLU A 17 4.58 0.56 -6.88
CA GLU A 17 5.36 1.41 -5.98
C GLU A 17 4.88 2.86 -5.99
N ALA A 18 4.58 3.41 -7.16
CA ALA A 18 4.06 4.77 -7.28
C ALA A 18 2.71 4.93 -6.55
N LEU A 19 1.83 3.94 -6.70
CA LEU A 19 0.54 3.92 -6.00
C LEU A 19 0.71 3.77 -4.50
N LEU A 20 1.63 2.91 -4.07
CA LEU A 20 1.96 2.73 -2.66
C LEU A 20 2.47 4.03 -2.05
N ASN A 21 3.38 4.73 -2.73
CA ASN A 21 3.90 6.01 -2.27
C ASN A 21 2.80 7.07 -2.16
N ARG A 22 1.87 7.09 -3.12
CA ARG A 22 0.71 7.99 -3.07
C ARG A 22 -0.15 7.72 -1.83
N ALA A 23 -0.41 6.46 -1.53
CA ALA A 23 -1.18 6.06 -0.35
C ALA A 23 -0.47 6.47 0.94
N LEU A 24 0.84 6.23 1.03
CA LEU A 24 1.65 6.58 2.21
C LEU A 24 1.72 8.09 2.43
N GLU A 25 1.94 8.86 1.38
CA GLU A 25 1.98 10.32 1.45
C GLU A 25 0.64 10.90 1.91
N ALA A 26 -0.45 10.40 1.36
CA ALA A 26 -1.79 10.84 1.73
C ALA A 26 -2.11 10.47 3.18
N LYS A 27 -1.74 9.27 3.62
CA LYS A 27 -1.92 8.82 5.00
C LYS A 27 -1.14 9.69 5.98
N GLN A 28 0.10 10.01 5.66
CA GLN A 28 0.94 10.86 6.50
C GLN A 28 0.39 12.28 6.59
N ALA A 29 0.00 12.85 5.46
CA ALA A 29 -0.60 14.20 5.43
C ALA A 29 -1.91 14.24 6.22
N ALA A 30 -2.72 13.19 6.13
CA ALA A 30 -3.96 13.07 6.91
C ALA A 30 -3.68 13.02 8.42
N ALA A 31 -2.67 12.26 8.84
CA ALA A 31 -2.29 12.16 10.24
C ALA A 31 -1.81 13.51 10.80
N GLU A 32 -1.01 14.24 10.04
CA GLU A 32 -0.53 15.57 10.43
C GLU A 32 -1.69 16.57 10.56
N LEU A 33 -2.61 16.56 9.61
CA LEU A 33 -3.78 17.45 9.64
C LEU A 33 -4.72 17.11 10.80
N GLU A 34 -4.91 15.83 11.08
CA GLU A 34 -5.72 15.35 12.20
C GLU A 34 -5.13 15.84 13.53
N GLU A 35 -3.80 15.77 13.67
CA GLU A 35 -3.11 16.29 14.85
C GLU A 35 -3.29 17.80 15.01
N GLN A 36 -3.18 18.56 13.90
CA GLN A 36 -3.42 20.00 13.91
C GLN A 36 -4.85 20.33 14.32
N LEU A 37 -5.83 19.59 13.85
CA LEU A 37 -7.23 19.78 14.22
C LEU A 37 -7.47 19.48 15.71
N SER A 38 -6.86 18.41 16.23
CA SER A 38 -6.94 18.06 17.65
C SER A 38 -6.35 19.15 18.52
N GLU A 39 -5.21 19.71 18.11
CA GLU A 39 -4.56 20.81 18.81
C GLU A 39 -5.43 22.07 18.84
N LEU A 40 -6.06 22.39 17.72
CA LEU A 40 -6.97 23.53 17.61
C LEU A 40 -8.16 23.35 18.55
N VAL A 41 -8.77 22.17 18.60
CA VAL A 41 -9.89 21.86 19.48
C VAL A 41 -9.47 22.02 20.96
N ARG A 42 -8.28 21.52 21.33
CA ARG A 42 -7.76 21.68 22.70
C ARG A 42 -7.59 23.14 23.08
N ARG A 43 -7.08 23.97 22.18
CA ARG A 43 -6.91 25.41 22.43
C ARG A 43 -8.25 26.11 22.61
N ILE A 44 -9.25 25.73 21.83
CA ILE A 44 -10.60 26.28 21.94
C ILE A 44 -11.16 26.00 23.34
N PHE A 45 -11.08 24.76 23.80
CA PHE A 45 -11.55 24.39 25.14
C PHE A 45 -10.75 25.08 26.24
N ALA A 46 -9.44 25.18 26.09
CA ALA A 46 -8.58 25.82 27.10
C ALA A 46 -8.86 27.32 27.25
N ASN A 47 -9.33 27.98 26.22
CA ASN A 47 -9.60 29.43 26.21
C ASN A 47 -11.10 29.76 26.36
N GLY A 48 -11.90 28.85 26.87
CA GLY A 48 -13.30 29.10 27.20
C GLY A 48 -14.20 29.30 26.00
N GLY A 49 -13.92 28.68 24.88
CA GLY A 49 -14.78 28.76 23.71
C GLY A 49 -14.60 30.03 22.90
N MET A 50 -13.34 30.38 22.59
CA MET A 50 -13.04 31.53 21.74
C MET A 50 -13.80 31.44 20.40
N MET A 51 -14.05 32.60 19.80
CA MET A 51 -14.63 32.67 18.46
C MET A 51 -13.77 31.85 17.49
N ILE A 52 -14.38 30.81 16.95
CA ILE A 52 -13.74 29.91 16.00
C ILE A 52 -14.09 30.38 14.60
N ASP A 53 -13.10 30.38 13.70
CA ASP A 53 -13.39 30.45 12.28
C ASP A 53 -13.92 29.07 11.85
N THR A 54 -15.25 28.91 11.91
CA THR A 54 -15.91 27.64 11.54
C THR A 54 -15.70 27.28 10.08
N ALA A 55 -15.53 28.26 9.20
CA ALA A 55 -15.25 28.01 7.80
C ALA A 55 -13.87 27.40 7.61
N ALA A 56 -12.85 27.88 8.33
CA ALA A 56 -11.51 27.33 8.30
C ALA A 56 -11.46 25.89 8.81
N VAL A 57 -12.13 25.63 9.93
CA VAL A 57 -12.22 24.27 10.50
C VAL A 57 -12.91 23.33 9.52
N ARG A 58 -14.00 23.76 8.92
CA ARG A 58 -14.72 22.96 7.94
C ARG A 58 -13.86 22.64 6.72
N LYS A 59 -13.10 23.62 6.24
CA LYS A 59 -12.17 23.43 5.12
C LYS A 59 -11.09 22.40 5.45
N GLN A 60 -10.54 22.44 6.67
CA GLN A 60 -9.55 21.46 7.11
C GLN A 60 -10.14 20.05 7.20
N LYS A 61 -11.37 19.92 7.69
CA LYS A 61 -12.07 18.63 7.74
C LYS A 61 -12.30 18.06 6.34
N THR A 62 -12.70 18.92 5.39
CA THR A 62 -12.90 18.51 4.00
C THR A 62 -11.58 18.05 3.38
N THR A 63 -10.50 18.74 3.65
CA THR A 63 -9.16 18.36 3.19
C THR A 63 -8.74 17.02 3.79
N LEU A 64 -9.00 16.81 5.08
CA LEU A 64 -8.71 15.55 5.75
C LEU A 64 -9.46 14.38 5.09
N GLU A 65 -10.75 14.56 4.84
CA GLU A 65 -11.57 13.54 4.17
C GLU A 65 -11.03 13.22 2.78
N ALA A 66 -10.60 14.24 2.02
CA ALA A 66 -10.03 14.07 0.69
C ALA A 66 -8.70 13.29 0.74
N LEU A 67 -7.86 13.54 1.75
CA LEU A 67 -6.59 12.83 1.93
C LEU A 67 -6.82 11.36 2.28
N VAL A 68 -7.76 11.09 3.17
CA VAL A 68 -8.14 9.71 3.54
C VAL A 68 -8.65 8.97 2.30
N GLN A 69 -9.52 9.62 1.52
CA GLN A 69 -10.06 9.02 0.30
C GLN A 69 -8.96 8.76 -0.74
N ARG A 70 -8.02 9.67 -0.88
CA ARG A 70 -6.87 9.50 -1.80
C ARG A 70 -6.04 8.26 -1.45
N ALA A 71 -5.80 8.03 -0.15
CA ALA A 71 -5.10 6.84 0.31
C ALA A 71 -5.88 5.57 -0.03
N LYS A 72 -7.17 5.57 0.24
CA LYS A 72 -8.06 4.42 -0.07
C LYS A 72 -8.09 4.13 -1.56
N ASP A 73 -8.22 5.16 -2.38
CA ASP A 73 -8.28 5.01 -3.84
C ASP A 73 -6.98 4.40 -4.39
N ALA A 74 -5.83 4.83 -3.88
CA ALA A 74 -4.54 4.28 -4.30
C ALA A 74 -4.42 2.79 -3.94
N ILE A 75 -4.86 2.42 -2.74
CA ILE A 75 -4.86 1.01 -2.31
C ILE A 75 -5.81 0.18 -3.18
N GLU A 76 -6.99 0.72 -3.49
CA GLU A 76 -7.95 0.04 -4.38
C GLU A 76 -7.38 -0.16 -5.78
N GLU A 77 -6.63 0.81 -6.30
CA GLU A 77 -5.97 0.68 -7.61
C GLU A 77 -4.90 -0.41 -7.59
N ILE A 78 -4.14 -0.53 -6.51
CA ILE A 78 -3.15 -1.61 -6.34
C ILE A 78 -3.87 -2.96 -6.35
N ASP A 79 -4.96 -3.07 -5.61
CA ASP A 79 -5.76 -4.30 -5.56
C ASP A 79 -6.33 -4.63 -6.94
N ALA A 80 -6.82 -3.63 -7.65
CA ALA A 80 -7.43 -3.81 -8.98
C ALA A 80 -6.44 -4.37 -10.01
N ILE A 81 -5.16 -4.07 -9.89
CA ILE A 81 -4.14 -4.62 -10.79
C ILE A 81 -3.63 -6.00 -10.34
N GLY A 82 -4.20 -6.54 -9.27
CA GLY A 82 -3.92 -7.88 -8.77
C GLY A 82 -2.82 -7.99 -7.74
N VAL A 83 -2.25 -6.88 -7.31
CA VAL A 83 -1.19 -6.82 -6.29
C VAL A 83 -1.84 -6.67 -4.91
N GLN A 84 -1.31 -7.35 -3.92
CA GLN A 84 -1.83 -7.31 -2.55
C GLN A 84 -0.96 -6.43 -1.67
N VAL A 85 -1.57 -5.46 -1.00
CA VAL A 85 -0.88 -4.67 0.03
C VAL A 85 -0.99 -5.43 1.33
N LYS A 86 0.11 -5.98 1.81
CA LYS A 86 0.13 -6.76 3.06
C LYS A 86 0.35 -5.88 4.27
N ASP A 87 1.17 -4.87 4.14
CA ASP A 87 1.39 -3.89 5.21
C ASP A 87 1.72 -2.56 4.57
N LEU A 88 0.81 -1.60 4.73
CA LEU A 88 0.97 -0.29 4.12
C LEU A 88 2.12 0.49 4.76
N ASP A 89 2.25 0.42 6.09
CA ASP A 89 3.19 1.26 6.82
C ASP A 89 4.65 0.92 6.50
N ILE A 90 4.97 -0.37 6.40
CA ILE A 90 6.33 -0.79 6.04
C ILE A 90 6.49 -1.00 4.54
N GLY A 91 5.39 -0.91 3.78
CA GLY A 91 5.43 -1.00 2.33
C GLY A 91 5.65 -2.40 1.79
N LEU A 92 4.86 -3.37 2.27
CA LEU A 92 4.93 -4.76 1.78
C LEU A 92 3.89 -5.00 0.69
N LEU A 93 4.35 -5.44 -0.46
CA LEU A 93 3.51 -5.83 -1.59
C LEU A 93 3.75 -7.30 -1.93
N ASP A 94 2.68 -8.03 -2.20
CA ASP A 94 2.73 -9.43 -2.60
C ASP A 94 2.09 -9.60 -3.98
N PHE A 95 2.78 -10.36 -4.83
CA PHE A 95 2.34 -10.67 -6.19
C PHE A 95 2.10 -12.18 -6.28
N PRO A 96 0.85 -12.63 -6.47
CA PRO A 96 0.57 -14.06 -6.58
C PRO A 96 1.29 -14.70 -7.77
N PHE A 97 1.87 -15.86 -7.53
CA PHE A 97 2.68 -16.60 -8.49
C PHE A 97 2.36 -18.09 -8.40
N GLN A 98 2.29 -18.77 -9.54
CA GLN A 98 2.07 -20.21 -9.55
C GLN A 98 3.41 -20.93 -9.63
N LEU A 99 3.75 -21.61 -8.54
CA LEU A 99 5.01 -22.37 -8.45
C LEU A 99 4.69 -23.85 -8.30
N GLU A 100 4.98 -24.64 -9.32
CA GLU A 100 4.83 -26.11 -9.26
C GLU A 100 3.46 -26.55 -8.77
N GLY A 101 2.40 -25.92 -9.27
CA GLY A 101 1.02 -26.25 -8.92
C GLY A 101 0.51 -25.59 -7.63
N GLU A 102 1.33 -24.81 -6.95
CA GLU A 102 0.98 -24.13 -5.70
C GLU A 102 1.05 -22.63 -5.90
N THR A 103 0.06 -21.89 -5.36
CA THR A 103 0.10 -20.45 -5.36
C THR A 103 0.98 -19.95 -4.23
N VAL A 104 2.01 -19.20 -4.58
CA VAL A 104 2.90 -18.54 -3.63
C VAL A 104 2.87 -17.03 -3.87
N LEU A 105 3.57 -16.26 -3.05
CA LEU A 105 3.58 -14.81 -3.14
C LEU A 105 5.00 -14.31 -3.37
N LEU A 106 5.20 -13.58 -4.46
CA LEU A 106 6.42 -12.82 -4.67
C LEU A 106 6.33 -11.61 -3.75
N CYS A 107 7.30 -11.41 -2.88
CA CYS A 107 7.25 -10.41 -1.82
C CYS A 107 8.25 -9.30 -2.07
N TRP A 108 7.75 -8.08 -2.10
CA TRP A 108 8.59 -6.90 -2.24
C TRP A 108 8.34 -5.96 -1.06
N LYS A 109 9.42 -5.44 -0.52
CA LYS A 109 9.38 -4.44 0.54
C LYS A 109 9.91 -3.12 0.00
N ARG A 110 9.27 -2.02 0.38
CA ARG A 110 9.68 -0.67 0.00
C ARG A 110 11.16 -0.45 0.33
N GLY A 111 11.91 0.03 -0.64
CA GLY A 111 13.36 0.20 -0.55
C GLY A 111 14.17 -0.87 -1.24
N GLU A 112 13.58 -2.01 -1.55
CA GLU A 112 14.25 -3.04 -2.33
C GLU A 112 14.25 -2.64 -3.81
N ALA A 113 15.37 -2.86 -4.49
CA ALA A 113 15.52 -2.42 -5.88
C ALA A 113 14.64 -3.20 -6.85
N GLN A 114 14.39 -4.46 -6.55
CA GLN A 114 13.58 -5.36 -7.38
C GLN A 114 12.98 -6.46 -6.51
N ILE A 115 12.11 -7.29 -7.12
CA ILE A 115 11.52 -8.43 -6.42
C ILE A 115 12.57 -9.54 -6.34
N GLU A 116 13.01 -9.85 -5.12
CA GLU A 116 14.07 -10.83 -4.87
C GLU A 116 13.66 -11.94 -3.92
N PHE A 117 12.44 -11.88 -3.35
CA PHE A 117 11.99 -12.81 -2.33
C PHE A 117 10.59 -13.32 -2.62
N TRP A 118 10.26 -14.45 -2.00
CA TRP A 118 8.93 -15.05 -2.06
C TRP A 118 8.62 -15.73 -0.73
N HIS A 119 7.34 -15.99 -0.49
CA HIS A 119 6.92 -16.77 0.66
C HIS A 119 5.64 -17.53 0.29
N ARG A 120 5.33 -18.55 1.08
CA ARG A 120 4.09 -19.30 0.91
C ARG A 120 2.91 -18.50 1.45
N MET A 121 1.71 -18.86 1.02
CA MET A 121 0.49 -18.16 1.44
C MET A 121 0.32 -18.13 2.96
N GLU A 122 0.66 -19.23 3.64
CA GLU A 122 0.57 -19.35 5.09
C GLU A 122 1.71 -18.70 5.85
N ASP A 123 2.82 -18.42 5.18
CA ASP A 123 3.97 -17.77 5.79
C ASP A 123 3.89 -16.26 5.53
N GLY A 124 4.28 -15.48 6.51
CA GLY A 124 4.34 -14.03 6.34
C GLY A 124 5.72 -13.57 5.91
N PHE A 125 5.96 -12.28 6.07
CA PHE A 125 7.23 -11.63 5.75
C PHE A 125 8.44 -12.36 6.35
N ARG A 126 8.31 -12.90 7.54
CA ARG A 126 9.38 -13.63 8.22
C ARG A 126 9.76 -14.94 7.54
N GLY A 127 8.84 -15.49 6.75
CA GLY A 127 9.08 -16.72 6.00
C GLY A 127 9.66 -16.49 4.61
N ARG A 128 10.12 -15.28 4.31
CA ARG A 128 10.68 -14.91 2.99
C ARG A 128 11.88 -15.77 2.65
N GLN A 129 11.90 -16.23 1.41
CA GLN A 129 13.00 -16.99 0.85
C GLN A 129 13.48 -16.31 -0.43
N PRO A 130 14.77 -16.43 -0.76
CA PRO A 130 15.27 -15.87 -2.03
C PRO A 130 14.60 -16.55 -3.23
N ILE A 131 14.31 -15.75 -4.25
CA ILE A 131 13.82 -16.26 -5.53
C ILE A 131 14.94 -17.09 -6.17
N ASP A 132 14.57 -18.23 -6.73
CA ASP A 132 15.52 -19.15 -7.36
C ASP A 132 15.15 -19.37 -8.84
N ALA A 133 15.90 -20.28 -9.49
CA ALA A 133 15.74 -20.55 -10.90
C ALA A 133 14.36 -21.05 -11.31
N ARG A 134 13.58 -21.65 -10.39
CA ARG A 134 12.23 -22.14 -10.68
C ARG A 134 11.30 -21.00 -11.10
N PHE A 135 11.48 -19.82 -10.53
CA PHE A 135 10.64 -18.64 -10.81
C PHE A 135 10.90 -18.06 -12.19
N ARG A 136 12.10 -18.19 -12.68
CA ARG A 136 12.49 -17.66 -13.99
C ARG A 136 12.06 -18.57 -15.13
N ARG A 137 11.85 -19.86 -14.85
CA ARG A 137 11.43 -20.86 -15.82
C ARG A 137 9.94 -21.07 -15.85
N ALA A 138 9.25 -20.66 -14.79
CA ALA A 138 7.80 -20.82 -14.71
C ALA A 138 7.13 -19.80 -15.63
N ALA A 139 6.59 -20.28 -16.74
CA ALA A 139 5.67 -19.49 -17.53
C ALA A 139 4.31 -19.56 -16.85
N PRO A 140 3.50 -18.46 -16.88
CA PRO A 140 2.15 -18.55 -16.39
C PRO A 140 1.46 -19.63 -17.21
N GLU A 141 0.74 -20.51 -16.53
CA GLU A 141 -0.17 -21.40 -17.23
C GLU A 141 -1.18 -20.52 -17.92
N LYS A 142 -0.96 -20.30 -19.20
CA LYS A 142 -2.01 -19.77 -20.03
C LYS A 142 -3.03 -20.86 -20.14
N LEU A 143 -4.07 -20.72 -19.38
CA LEU A 143 -5.26 -21.52 -19.60
C LEU A 143 -5.76 -21.20 -21.00
N ASN A 144 -5.53 -22.11 -21.88
CA ASN A 144 -6.11 -22.04 -23.21
C ASN A 144 -7.62 -22.24 -23.14
#